data_ff1ff4811a1aaf59596cc4f8853d322d
#
_entry.id   ff1ff4811a1aaf59596cc4f8853d322d
#
_cell.length_a   1.000
_cell.length_b   1.000
_cell.length_c   1.000
_cell.angle_alpha   90.00
_cell.angle_beta   90.00
_cell.angle_gamma   90.00
#
_symmetry.space_group_name_H-M   'P 1'
#
loop_
_entity.id
_entity.type
_entity.pdbx_description
1 polymer ?
#
loop_
_entity_poly.entity_id
_entity_poly.type
_entity_poly.pdbx_seq_one_letter_code
_entity_poly.pdbx_strand_id
1 'polypeptide(L)'
;MFASDLSNTAIAGDRIDQLVAAHRPGHGLVRAFYHDEDIYERDLDRVFRRHWHCVAHESVIPNPNDFEVFRMASEQVIVTRTATGAIHAMLNVCRHRGAEVCTKDKGNARAFVCPYHAWTYGNDGALKAARLMPKDFKREDHGLKKLHVRVVEGLIFISFAEQPLDFTEVENLLHATCGQYGWAEAKVAHRQSYPVDANWKLAVENYVECYHCGPAHPEYSETHALEQPLHMIEELNARMEERTCALGIEVGSGDHWQSSAGGKETVHAFRYALYDGVKTGSKDGQPLSTLMGRFSDFDGGVTSIHLGGTTFLVCYPDHGMIYRFIPKTAGTCEMELIWLVDGKAEAGRDYDLEKLIWLWTVTTDEDKTIIEHTSRGVRSHYFVPGPIAPMEQNELRYINWYLDEISRPTLVSSAAAQGGSVAAAAV
;
A
#
# COMPACT_ATOMS: atom_id res chain seq x y z
N MET A 1 -28.50 -31.02 18.15
CA MET A 1 -27.97 -31.34 19.48
C MET A 1 -26.46 -31.16 19.40
N PHE A 2 -26.01 -29.87 19.33
CA PHE A 2 -24.61 -29.46 19.46
C PHE A 2 -24.62 -28.13 20.21
N ALA A 3 -24.55 -28.21 21.49
CA ALA A 3 -24.29 -27.06 22.34
C ALA A 3 -23.42 -27.52 23.50
N SER A 4 -22.48 -26.63 23.83
CA SER A 4 -21.79 -26.53 25.11
C SER A 4 -20.71 -27.58 25.40
N ASP A 5 -19.46 -27.14 25.20
CA ASP A 5 -18.49 -27.15 26.28
C ASP A 5 -17.33 -26.18 25.91
N LEU A 6 -17.57 -24.87 26.06
CA LEU A 6 -16.48 -23.92 26.22
C LEU A 6 -16.26 -23.76 27.72
N SER A 7 -15.30 -24.51 28.25
CA SER A 7 -14.80 -24.33 29.60
C SER A 7 -14.31 -22.88 29.78
N ASN A 8 -14.91 -22.22 30.75
CA ASN A 8 -14.80 -20.83 31.10
C ASN A 8 -13.41 -20.52 31.72
N THR A 9 -12.37 -20.46 30.87
CA THR A 9 -11.16 -19.72 31.19
C THR A 9 -11.38 -18.32 30.64
N ALA A 10 -11.68 -17.35 31.53
CA ALA A 10 -11.79 -15.95 31.15
C ALA A 10 -10.46 -15.51 30.53
N ILE A 11 -10.46 -15.38 29.18
CA ILE A 11 -9.36 -14.78 28.45
C ILE A 11 -9.40 -13.30 28.81
N ALA A 12 -8.36 -12.83 29.53
CA ALA A 12 -8.21 -11.42 29.87
C ALA A 12 -7.91 -10.67 28.55
N GLY A 13 -8.88 -9.89 28.06
CA GLY A 13 -8.75 -9.10 26.85
C GLY A 13 -10.11 -8.53 26.45
N ASP A 14 -10.10 -7.55 25.55
CA ASP A 14 -11.34 -7.05 24.97
C ASP A 14 -11.95 -8.05 23.97
N ARG A 15 -13.13 -7.71 23.40
CA ARG A 15 -13.84 -8.56 22.44
C ARG A 15 -12.97 -8.93 21.23
N ILE A 16 -12.14 -8.02 20.74
CA ILE A 16 -11.30 -8.24 19.55
C ILE A 16 -10.16 -9.21 19.90
N ASP A 17 -9.54 -9.07 21.06
CA ASP A 17 -8.51 -10.01 21.54
C ASP A 17 -9.10 -11.43 21.70
N GLN A 18 -10.35 -11.55 22.13
CA GLN A 18 -11.06 -12.83 22.19
C GLN A 18 -11.30 -13.44 20.80
N LEU A 19 -11.65 -12.61 19.79
CA LEU A 19 -11.82 -13.07 18.41
C LEU A 19 -10.49 -13.54 17.81
N VAL A 20 -9.39 -12.84 18.08
CA VAL A 20 -8.05 -13.24 17.66
C VAL A 20 -7.66 -14.57 18.32
N ALA A 21 -7.84 -14.70 19.63
CA ALA A 21 -7.52 -15.94 20.36
C ALA A 21 -8.37 -17.13 19.93
N ALA A 22 -9.60 -16.89 19.44
CA ALA A 22 -10.50 -17.91 18.92
C ALA A 22 -10.24 -18.25 17.45
N HIS A 23 -9.32 -17.56 16.77
CA HIS A 23 -9.00 -17.84 15.37
C HIS A 23 -8.49 -19.27 15.19
N ARG A 24 -9.05 -19.98 14.23
CA ARG A 24 -8.61 -21.33 13.87
C ARG A 24 -7.44 -21.26 12.90
N PRO A 25 -6.23 -21.72 13.29
CA PRO A 25 -5.07 -21.70 12.39
C PRO A 25 -5.36 -22.41 11.05
N GLY A 26 -4.84 -21.85 9.95
CA GLY A 26 -5.05 -22.41 8.61
C GLY A 26 -6.45 -22.19 8.03
N HIS A 27 -7.21 -21.26 8.58
CA HIS A 27 -8.54 -20.87 8.07
C HIS A 27 -8.61 -19.36 7.85
N GLY A 28 -9.57 -18.93 7.02
CA GLY A 28 -9.89 -17.52 6.84
C GLY A 28 -10.39 -16.84 8.11
N LEU A 29 -10.51 -15.53 8.09
CA LEU A 29 -10.97 -14.72 9.22
C LEU A 29 -12.49 -14.86 9.40
N VAL A 30 -12.98 -14.74 10.65
CA VAL A 30 -14.41 -14.72 10.93
C VAL A 30 -15.05 -13.41 10.46
N ARG A 31 -16.36 -13.46 10.18
CA ARG A 31 -17.17 -12.35 9.65
C ARG A 31 -16.91 -10.99 10.32
N ALA A 32 -16.72 -10.98 11.65
CA ALA A 32 -16.52 -9.75 12.40
C ALA A 32 -15.34 -8.91 11.88
N PHE A 33 -14.26 -9.54 11.44
CA PHE A 33 -13.08 -8.85 10.91
C PHE A 33 -13.36 -8.07 9.63
N TYR A 34 -14.44 -8.37 8.91
CA TYR A 34 -14.79 -7.70 7.64
C TYR A 34 -15.90 -6.67 7.74
N HIS A 35 -16.59 -6.56 8.91
CA HIS A 35 -17.80 -5.72 8.98
C HIS A 35 -17.91 -4.85 10.21
N ASP A 36 -17.20 -5.21 11.32
CA ASP A 36 -17.41 -4.51 12.58
C ASP A 36 -16.60 -3.20 12.61
N GLU A 37 -17.26 -2.10 12.92
CA GLU A 37 -16.66 -0.76 12.97
C GLU A 37 -15.56 -0.65 14.03
N ASP A 38 -15.69 -1.30 15.18
CA ASP A 38 -14.68 -1.30 16.24
C ASP A 38 -13.39 -2.02 15.79
N ILE A 39 -13.51 -3.06 14.97
CA ILE A 39 -12.37 -3.73 14.36
C ILE A 39 -11.74 -2.82 13.28
N TYR A 40 -12.55 -2.16 12.47
CA TYR A 40 -12.07 -1.22 11.48
C TYR A 40 -11.29 -0.04 12.12
N GLU A 41 -11.81 0.55 13.20
CA GLU A 41 -11.08 1.59 13.93
C GLU A 41 -9.76 1.07 14.51
N ARG A 42 -9.72 -0.19 14.97
CA ARG A 42 -8.49 -0.84 15.40
C ARG A 42 -7.53 -1.09 14.23
N ASP A 43 -8.02 -1.46 13.05
CA ASP A 43 -7.23 -1.56 11.81
C ASP A 43 -6.55 -0.22 11.49
N LEU A 44 -7.31 0.88 11.53
CA LEU A 44 -6.76 2.22 11.29
C LEU A 44 -5.63 2.56 12.27
N ASP A 45 -5.76 2.18 13.54
CA ASP A 45 -4.76 2.46 14.58
C ASP A 45 -3.54 1.54 14.50
N ARG A 46 -3.75 0.23 14.26
CA ARG A 46 -2.70 -0.79 14.35
C ARG A 46 -2.00 -1.06 13.03
N VAL A 47 -2.68 -0.87 11.92
CA VAL A 47 -2.13 -1.09 10.58
C VAL A 47 -1.84 0.26 9.93
N PHE A 48 -2.87 1.07 9.64
CA PHE A 48 -2.71 2.23 8.77
C PHE A 48 -1.98 3.41 9.41
N ARG A 49 -2.09 3.65 10.71
CA ARG A 49 -1.33 4.71 11.40
C ARG A 49 0.04 4.25 11.87
N ARG A 50 0.33 2.95 11.79
CA ARG A 50 1.59 2.36 12.26
C ARG A 50 2.61 2.13 11.16
N HIS A 51 2.17 1.54 10.05
CA HIS A 51 3.02 1.14 8.94
C HIS A 51 3.39 2.29 8.01
N TRP A 52 4.40 2.07 7.16
CA TRP A 52 4.77 2.96 6.10
C TRP A 52 3.87 2.73 4.87
N HIS A 53 3.42 3.82 4.25
CA HIS A 53 2.59 3.78 3.05
C HIS A 53 3.31 4.41 1.87
N CYS A 54 3.40 3.72 0.76
CA CYS A 54 3.77 4.33 -0.51
C CYS A 54 2.62 5.21 -1.00
N VAL A 55 2.82 6.52 -1.07
CA VAL A 55 1.75 7.48 -1.38
C VAL A 55 1.86 8.09 -2.76
N ALA A 56 3.06 8.12 -3.35
CA ALA A 56 3.31 8.68 -4.66
C ALA A 56 4.63 8.16 -5.24
N HIS A 57 4.85 8.42 -6.52
CA HIS A 57 6.17 8.41 -7.14
C HIS A 57 6.64 9.86 -7.37
N GLU A 58 7.95 10.13 -7.24
CA GLU A 58 8.51 11.49 -7.39
C GLU A 58 8.14 12.19 -8.70
N SER A 59 7.92 11.42 -9.76
CA SER A 59 7.55 11.96 -11.08
C SER A 59 6.19 12.66 -11.12
N VAL A 60 5.34 12.50 -10.10
CA VAL A 60 4.05 13.23 -10.06
C VAL A 60 4.17 14.62 -9.43
N ILE A 61 5.30 14.89 -8.75
CA ILE A 61 5.64 16.20 -8.20
C ILE A 61 7.06 16.60 -8.66
N PRO A 62 7.33 16.69 -9.97
CA PRO A 62 8.69 16.82 -10.52
C PRO A 62 9.33 18.18 -10.27
N ASN A 63 8.53 19.24 -10.12
CA ASN A 63 9.03 20.61 -10.05
C ASN A 63 9.01 21.18 -8.62
N PRO A 64 9.85 22.16 -8.32
CA PRO A 64 9.74 22.91 -7.09
C PRO A 64 8.32 23.47 -6.86
N ASN A 65 7.80 23.30 -5.66
CA ASN A 65 6.46 23.67 -5.19
C ASN A 65 5.30 22.82 -5.76
N ASP A 66 5.57 21.75 -6.48
CA ASP A 66 4.53 20.79 -6.82
C ASP A 66 4.02 20.08 -5.56
N PHE A 67 2.74 19.75 -5.58
CA PHE A 67 2.11 18.99 -4.52
C PHE A 67 1.05 18.04 -5.05
N GLU A 68 0.81 16.97 -4.28
CA GLU A 68 -0.30 16.05 -4.43
C GLU A 68 -0.93 15.74 -3.07
N VAL A 69 -2.25 15.52 -3.03
CA VAL A 69 -2.97 15.16 -1.79
C VAL A 69 -3.33 13.68 -1.82
N PHE A 70 -2.76 12.94 -0.88
CA PHE A 70 -3.11 11.54 -0.62
C PHE A 70 -4.24 11.47 0.41
N ARG A 71 -5.20 10.53 0.20
CA ARG A 71 -6.35 10.32 1.09
C ARG A 71 -6.46 8.88 1.52
N MET A 72 -6.61 8.65 2.82
CA MET A 72 -6.77 7.33 3.42
C MET A 72 -7.74 7.43 4.60
N ALA A 73 -8.85 6.70 4.54
CA ALA A 73 -9.95 6.84 5.51
C ALA A 73 -10.33 8.32 5.69
N SER A 74 -10.29 8.83 6.92
CA SER A 74 -10.54 10.25 7.23
C SER A 74 -9.31 11.15 7.06
N GLU A 75 -8.13 10.60 6.83
CA GLU A 75 -6.89 11.37 6.79
C GLU A 75 -6.61 11.91 5.38
N GLN A 76 -6.13 13.14 5.33
CA GLN A 76 -5.64 13.78 4.11
C GLN A 76 -4.23 14.28 4.34
N VAL A 77 -3.32 13.95 3.42
CA VAL A 77 -1.91 14.29 3.50
C VAL A 77 -1.50 15.09 2.28
N ILE A 78 -0.97 16.28 2.48
CA ILE A 78 -0.35 17.07 1.42
C ILE A 78 1.11 16.61 1.30
N VAL A 79 1.46 16.04 0.16
CA VAL A 79 2.84 15.68 -0.20
C VAL A 79 3.39 16.78 -1.11
N THR A 80 4.52 17.38 -0.77
CA THR A 80 5.06 18.55 -1.49
C THR A 80 6.53 18.37 -1.82
N ARG A 81 6.96 18.97 -2.93
CA ARG A 81 8.38 19.23 -3.21
C ARG A 81 8.67 20.71 -2.95
N THR A 82 9.57 21.01 -2.02
CA THR A 82 9.95 22.39 -1.72
C THR A 82 10.79 23.02 -2.83
N ALA A 83 11.04 24.33 -2.73
CA ALA A 83 11.94 25.04 -3.64
C ALA A 83 13.39 24.49 -3.65
N THR A 84 13.81 23.83 -2.56
CA THR A 84 15.13 23.19 -2.43
C THR A 84 15.16 21.75 -2.91
N GLY A 85 14.02 21.20 -3.38
CA GLY A 85 13.88 19.83 -3.83
C GLY A 85 13.49 18.83 -2.72
N ALA A 86 13.52 19.23 -1.44
CA ALA A 86 13.13 18.35 -0.34
C ALA A 86 11.63 18.01 -0.39
N ILE A 87 11.29 16.75 -0.12
CA ILE A 87 9.90 16.27 -0.05
C ILE A 87 9.43 16.32 1.40
N HIS A 88 8.25 16.85 1.61
CA HIS A 88 7.54 16.87 2.88
C HIS A 88 6.15 16.28 2.75
N ALA A 89 5.68 15.66 3.83
CA ALA A 89 4.30 15.23 3.98
C ALA A 89 3.72 15.84 5.26
N MET A 90 2.51 16.36 5.19
CA MET A 90 1.85 17.00 6.32
C MET A 90 0.34 16.81 6.27
N LEU A 91 -0.30 16.72 7.42
CA LEU A 91 -1.75 16.62 7.49
C LEU A 91 -2.42 17.88 6.92
N ASN A 92 -3.44 17.68 6.09
CA ASN A 92 -4.23 18.74 5.47
C ASN A 92 -5.27 19.31 6.44
N VAL A 93 -4.85 19.62 7.67
CA VAL A 93 -5.71 20.05 8.77
C VAL A 93 -5.18 21.33 9.39
N CYS A 94 -5.91 22.44 9.24
CA CYS A 94 -5.54 23.75 9.78
C CYS A 94 -5.42 23.72 11.31
N ARG A 95 -4.31 24.18 11.84
CA ARG A 95 -4.02 24.21 13.28
C ARG A 95 -4.86 25.21 14.07
N HIS A 96 -5.67 26.04 13.39
CA HIS A 96 -6.58 26.98 14.04
C HIS A 96 -7.89 26.29 14.47
N ARG A 97 -8.66 25.73 13.52
CA ARG A 97 -9.99 25.11 13.78
C ARG A 97 -10.27 23.89 12.91
N GLY A 98 -9.24 23.21 12.43
CA GLY A 98 -9.36 21.93 11.73
C GLY A 98 -9.84 21.98 10.28
N ALA A 99 -10.04 23.17 9.70
CA ALA A 99 -10.46 23.22 8.29
C ALA A 99 -9.40 22.63 7.36
N GLU A 100 -9.85 21.98 6.29
CA GLU A 100 -8.99 21.56 5.19
C GLU A 100 -8.28 22.77 4.59
N VAL A 101 -6.96 22.69 4.46
CA VAL A 101 -6.11 23.82 4.02
C VAL A 101 -5.96 23.82 2.50
N CYS A 102 -5.74 22.66 1.90
CA CYS A 102 -5.62 22.46 0.46
C CYS A 102 -6.82 21.69 -0.07
N THR A 103 -7.62 22.34 -0.93
CA THR A 103 -8.86 21.79 -1.51
C THR A 103 -8.66 21.22 -2.93
N LYS A 104 -7.43 21.25 -3.45
CA LYS A 104 -7.07 20.69 -4.76
C LYS A 104 -6.33 19.38 -4.57
N ASP A 105 -6.55 18.42 -5.46
CA ASP A 105 -5.85 17.13 -5.40
C ASP A 105 -4.37 17.24 -5.74
N LYS A 106 -4.00 18.13 -6.65
CA LYS A 106 -2.62 18.37 -7.08
C LYS A 106 -2.43 19.78 -7.64
N GLY A 107 -1.19 20.22 -7.74
CA GLY A 107 -0.87 21.51 -8.36
C GLY A 107 0.53 21.99 -7.98
N ASN A 108 0.76 23.31 -8.19
CA ASN A 108 1.99 23.97 -7.80
C ASN A 108 1.65 25.14 -6.89
N ALA A 109 2.19 25.17 -5.66
CA ALA A 109 1.90 26.19 -4.67
C ALA A 109 3.10 26.42 -3.73
N ARG A 110 3.54 27.68 -3.60
CA ARG A 110 4.57 28.08 -2.62
C ARG A 110 4.05 28.12 -1.18
N ALA A 111 2.72 28.23 -1.03
CA ALA A 111 2.06 28.28 0.26
C ALA A 111 0.61 27.83 0.12
N PHE A 112 0.06 27.31 1.22
CA PHE A 112 -1.32 26.91 1.35
C PHE A 112 -2.05 27.89 2.26
N VAL A 113 -3.17 28.44 1.80
CA VAL A 113 -3.97 29.43 2.54
C VAL A 113 -5.27 28.79 2.99
N CYS A 114 -5.44 28.65 4.30
CA CYS A 114 -6.67 28.10 4.86
C CYS A 114 -7.88 28.95 4.44
N PRO A 115 -8.93 28.34 3.84
CA PRO A 115 -10.08 29.09 3.34
C PRO A 115 -10.93 29.70 4.44
N TYR A 116 -10.75 29.26 5.70
CA TYR A 116 -11.61 29.73 6.79
C TYR A 116 -11.16 31.11 7.35
N HIS A 117 -9.89 31.26 7.78
CA HIS A 117 -9.38 32.50 8.40
C HIS A 117 -8.05 32.97 7.80
N ALA A 118 -7.69 32.47 6.61
CA ALA A 118 -6.50 32.82 5.87
C ALA A 118 -5.16 32.57 6.64
N TRP A 119 -5.14 31.59 7.56
CA TRP A 119 -3.86 31.12 8.06
C TRP A 119 -3.07 30.55 6.89
N THR A 120 -1.82 31.01 6.75
CA THR A 120 -0.99 30.70 5.59
C THR A 120 0.18 29.82 6.01
N TYR A 121 0.28 28.66 5.40
CA TYR A 121 1.34 27.69 5.65
C TYR A 121 2.27 27.62 4.43
N GLY A 122 3.58 27.55 4.67
CA GLY A 122 4.55 27.25 3.62
C GLY A 122 4.37 25.80 3.12
N ASN A 123 4.95 25.50 1.97
CA ASN A 123 4.99 24.12 1.46
C ASN A 123 5.86 23.17 2.29
N ASP A 124 6.57 23.68 3.30
CA ASP A 124 7.25 22.96 4.36
C ASP A 124 6.35 22.71 5.60
N GLY A 125 5.10 23.17 5.56
CA GLY A 125 4.12 23.08 6.65
C GLY A 125 4.26 24.14 7.73
N ALA A 126 5.29 25.00 7.71
CA ALA A 126 5.47 26.06 8.72
C ALA A 126 4.40 27.14 8.59
N LEU A 127 3.82 27.61 9.73
CA LEU A 127 2.87 28.72 9.73
C LEU A 127 3.61 30.03 9.42
N LYS A 128 3.34 30.63 8.27
CA LYS A 128 3.97 31.87 7.80
C LYS A 128 3.19 33.10 8.22
N ALA A 129 1.84 33.04 8.22
CA ALA A 129 0.98 34.16 8.62
C ALA A 129 -0.28 33.66 9.34
N ALA A 130 -0.63 34.38 10.43
CA ALA A 130 -1.87 34.24 11.17
C ALA A 130 -2.29 35.65 11.62
N ARG A 131 -3.44 36.14 11.12
CA ARG A 131 -3.89 37.50 11.38
C ARG A 131 -4.59 37.60 12.72
N LEU A 132 -4.49 38.78 13.37
CA LEU A 132 -5.23 39.16 14.57
C LEU A 132 -4.98 38.25 15.79
N MET A 133 -3.83 37.57 15.84
CA MET A 133 -3.47 36.75 16.98
C MET A 133 -2.90 37.59 18.14
N PRO A 134 -2.98 37.11 19.40
CA PRO A 134 -2.38 37.78 20.55
C PRO A 134 -0.87 38.03 20.34
N LYS A 135 -0.30 39.02 21.10
CA LYS A 135 1.11 39.39 20.95
C LYS A 135 2.10 38.28 21.32
N ASP A 136 1.72 37.39 22.22
CA ASP A 136 2.47 36.25 22.70
C ASP A 136 2.27 34.97 21.86
N PHE A 137 1.48 35.05 20.78
CA PHE A 137 1.25 33.92 19.88
C PHE A 137 2.52 33.51 19.12
N LYS A 138 2.93 32.28 19.32
CA LYS A 138 4.11 31.69 18.68
C LYS A 138 3.71 30.90 17.43
N ARG A 139 4.01 31.43 16.26
CA ARG A 139 3.70 30.79 14.97
C ARG A 139 4.41 29.45 14.80
N GLU A 140 5.62 29.33 15.34
CA GLU A 140 6.44 28.12 15.30
C GLU A 140 5.75 26.89 15.91
N ASP A 141 4.86 27.09 16.87
CA ASP A 141 4.11 26.02 17.55
C ASP A 141 2.84 25.58 16.77
N HIS A 142 2.52 26.28 15.69
CA HIS A 142 1.24 26.12 14.97
C HIS A 142 1.44 25.74 13.49
N GLY A 143 2.55 25.13 13.11
CA GLY A 143 2.75 24.50 11.81
C GLY A 143 1.79 23.31 11.60
N LEU A 144 1.54 22.93 10.35
CA LEU A 144 0.83 21.69 10.03
C LEU A 144 1.57 20.50 10.65
N LYS A 145 0.84 19.47 11.13
CA LYS A 145 1.46 18.25 11.64
C LYS A 145 2.21 17.57 10.49
N LYS A 146 3.52 17.46 10.63
CA LYS A 146 4.38 16.75 9.68
C LYS A 146 4.33 15.25 9.94
N LEU A 147 4.46 14.49 8.88
CA LEU A 147 4.63 13.05 8.90
C LEU A 147 6.08 12.69 8.58
N HIS A 148 6.47 11.48 8.95
CA HIS A 148 7.75 10.94 8.51
C HIS A 148 7.71 10.64 7.01
N VAL A 149 8.82 10.91 6.32
CA VAL A 149 8.96 10.70 4.88
C VAL A 149 10.23 9.92 4.59
N ARG A 150 10.15 8.96 3.67
CA ARG A 150 11.27 8.29 3.01
C ARG A 150 11.05 8.35 1.51
N VAL A 151 12.13 8.50 0.77
CA VAL A 151 12.10 8.41 -0.70
C VAL A 151 13.13 7.37 -1.10
N VAL A 152 12.68 6.31 -1.75
CA VAL A 152 13.52 5.19 -2.17
C VAL A 152 13.10 4.78 -3.57
N GLU A 153 14.05 4.74 -4.49
CA GLU A 153 13.80 4.40 -5.91
C GLU A 153 12.61 5.16 -6.52
N GLY A 154 12.56 6.48 -6.25
CA GLY A 154 11.47 7.34 -6.72
C GLY A 154 10.14 7.20 -5.98
N LEU A 155 9.99 6.17 -5.16
CA LEU A 155 8.79 5.93 -4.35
C LEU A 155 8.81 6.80 -3.09
N ILE A 156 7.71 7.51 -2.82
CA ILE A 156 7.54 8.35 -1.65
C ILE A 156 6.72 7.59 -0.61
N PHE A 157 7.34 7.32 0.54
CA PHE A 157 6.72 6.67 1.69
C PHE A 157 6.46 7.67 2.81
N ILE A 158 5.32 7.49 3.49
CA ILE A 158 4.98 8.25 4.70
C ILE A 158 4.62 7.31 5.85
N SER A 159 4.83 7.77 7.09
CA SER A 159 4.31 7.11 8.28
C SER A 159 3.64 8.14 9.21
N PHE A 160 2.45 7.78 9.72
CA PHE A 160 1.70 8.57 10.70
C PHE A 160 2.19 8.36 12.13
N ALA A 161 2.97 7.29 12.38
CA ALA A 161 3.46 6.95 13.70
C ALA A 161 4.39 8.03 14.26
N GLU A 162 4.31 8.31 15.56
CA GLU A 162 5.28 9.19 16.24
C GLU A 162 6.69 8.57 16.22
N GLN A 163 6.77 7.26 16.37
CA GLN A 163 7.97 6.45 16.24
C GLN A 163 7.73 5.42 15.13
N PRO A 164 8.12 5.72 13.89
CA PRO A 164 7.88 4.85 12.76
C PRO A 164 8.66 3.55 12.88
N LEU A 165 8.13 2.50 12.25
CA LEU A 165 8.84 1.23 12.13
C LEU A 165 10.16 1.42 11.39
N ASP A 166 11.18 0.63 11.77
CA ASP A 166 12.47 0.63 11.08
C ASP A 166 12.30 0.18 9.63
N PHE A 167 12.64 1.05 8.72
CA PHE A 167 12.47 0.89 7.28
C PHE A 167 13.73 0.42 6.56
N THR A 168 14.82 0.21 7.28
CA THR A 168 16.16 -0.06 6.71
C THR A 168 16.18 -1.26 5.77
N GLU A 169 15.55 -2.36 6.16
CA GLU A 169 15.51 -3.57 5.32
C GLU A 169 14.67 -3.39 4.07
N VAL A 170 13.55 -2.67 4.18
CA VAL A 170 12.72 -2.31 3.02
C VAL A 170 13.52 -1.45 2.04
N GLU A 171 14.25 -0.45 2.54
CA GLU A 171 15.10 0.43 1.74
C GLU A 171 16.19 -0.38 1.01
N ASN A 172 16.91 -1.25 1.72
CA ASN A 172 17.91 -2.14 1.13
C ASN A 172 17.32 -3.04 0.04
N LEU A 173 16.15 -3.63 0.31
CA LEU A 173 15.46 -4.50 -0.63
C LEU A 173 15.01 -3.75 -1.89
N LEU A 174 14.44 -2.56 -1.73
CA LEU A 174 14.01 -1.74 -2.87
C LEU A 174 15.21 -1.31 -3.73
N HIS A 175 16.36 -0.95 -3.13
CA HIS A 175 17.58 -0.70 -3.88
C HIS A 175 18.06 -1.93 -4.64
N ALA A 176 18.03 -3.11 -4.02
CA ALA A 176 18.44 -4.36 -4.63
C ALA A 176 17.49 -4.86 -5.72
N THR A 177 16.22 -4.45 -5.69
CA THR A 177 15.16 -4.87 -6.64
C THR A 177 14.77 -3.73 -7.58
N CYS A 178 13.92 -2.80 -7.14
CA CYS A 178 13.43 -1.67 -7.94
C CYS A 178 14.56 -0.86 -8.59
N GLY A 179 15.73 -0.75 -7.93
CA GLY A 179 16.92 -0.10 -8.49
C GLY A 179 17.45 -0.79 -9.74
N GLN A 180 17.35 -2.15 -9.85
CA GLN A 180 17.73 -2.87 -11.09
C GLN A 180 16.79 -2.53 -12.24
N TYR A 181 15.50 -2.28 -11.94
CA TYR A 181 14.48 -1.87 -12.90
C TYR A 181 14.47 -0.35 -13.18
N GLY A 182 15.35 0.45 -12.52
CA GLY A 182 15.50 1.88 -12.77
C GLY A 182 14.28 2.70 -12.35
N TRP A 183 13.63 2.32 -11.27
CA TRP A 183 12.43 3.01 -10.81
C TRP A 183 12.68 4.45 -10.38
N ALA A 184 13.89 4.77 -9.90
CA ALA A 184 14.26 6.16 -9.55
C ALA A 184 14.11 7.14 -10.73
N GLU A 185 14.40 6.69 -11.95
CA GLU A 185 14.32 7.45 -13.19
C GLU A 185 13.00 7.24 -13.93
N ALA A 186 12.11 6.39 -13.42
CA ALA A 186 10.82 6.09 -14.04
C ALA A 186 9.85 7.26 -13.94
N LYS A 187 8.77 7.18 -14.69
CA LYS A 187 7.63 8.09 -14.55
C LYS A 187 6.31 7.36 -14.53
N VAL A 188 5.33 7.97 -13.86
CA VAL A 188 3.94 7.52 -13.90
C VAL A 188 3.39 7.76 -15.30
N ALA A 189 3.05 6.67 -16.00
CA ALA A 189 2.38 6.70 -17.29
C ALA A 189 0.86 6.81 -17.14
N HIS A 190 0.31 6.11 -16.16
CA HIS A 190 -1.14 6.08 -15.88
C HIS A 190 -1.41 5.79 -14.41
N ARG A 191 -2.59 6.24 -13.94
CA ARG A 191 -3.16 5.91 -12.64
C ARG A 191 -4.65 5.67 -12.79
N GLN A 192 -5.14 4.62 -12.15
CA GLN A 192 -6.56 4.27 -12.15
C GLN A 192 -6.99 3.80 -10.76
N SER A 193 -8.16 4.27 -10.32
CA SER A 193 -8.76 3.90 -9.03
C SER A 193 -10.05 3.13 -9.24
N TYR A 194 -10.24 2.09 -8.43
CA TYR A 194 -11.40 1.21 -8.44
C TYR A 194 -12.05 1.26 -7.04
N PRO A 195 -13.19 1.93 -6.88
CA PRO A 195 -13.97 1.81 -5.64
C PRO A 195 -14.53 0.40 -5.54
N VAL A 196 -14.42 -0.20 -4.35
CA VAL A 196 -14.79 -1.60 -4.07
C VAL A 196 -15.74 -1.65 -2.86
N ASP A 197 -16.89 -2.30 -3.03
CA ASP A 197 -17.88 -2.52 -1.97
C ASP A 197 -17.51 -3.71 -1.07
N ALA A 198 -16.30 -3.65 -0.52
CA ALA A 198 -15.74 -4.66 0.37
C ALA A 198 -14.78 -4.04 1.38
N ASN A 199 -14.60 -4.71 2.52
CA ASN A 199 -13.54 -4.38 3.46
C ASN A 199 -12.17 -4.56 2.78
N TRP A 200 -11.23 -3.69 3.12
CA TRP A 200 -9.87 -3.68 2.55
C TRP A 200 -9.13 -5.04 2.69
N LYS A 201 -9.41 -5.81 3.76
CA LYS A 201 -8.81 -7.13 3.99
C LYS A 201 -9.21 -8.12 2.91
N LEU A 202 -10.48 -8.16 2.50
CA LEU A 202 -10.94 -9.04 1.43
C LEU A 202 -10.24 -8.73 0.10
N ALA A 203 -9.96 -7.46 -0.16
CA ALA A 203 -9.24 -7.06 -1.37
C ALA A 203 -7.75 -7.45 -1.30
N VAL A 204 -7.12 -7.33 -0.14
CA VAL A 204 -5.73 -7.78 0.05
C VAL A 204 -5.63 -9.30 0.04
N GLU A 205 -6.53 -10.02 0.72
CA GLU A 205 -6.59 -11.49 0.73
C GLU A 205 -6.69 -12.05 -0.69
N ASN A 206 -7.54 -11.46 -1.53
CA ASN A 206 -7.63 -11.84 -2.94
C ASN A 206 -6.30 -11.60 -3.69
N TYR A 207 -5.64 -10.46 -3.47
CA TYR A 207 -4.41 -10.11 -4.20
C TYR A 207 -3.19 -10.99 -3.83
N VAL A 208 -3.06 -11.42 -2.58
CA VAL A 208 -1.84 -12.10 -2.10
C VAL A 208 -1.79 -13.58 -2.46
N GLU A 209 -2.85 -14.17 -2.98
CA GLU A 209 -2.91 -15.55 -3.43
C GLU A 209 -3.23 -15.65 -4.93
N CYS A 210 -2.99 -16.78 -5.56
CA CYS A 210 -3.26 -17.02 -6.96
C CYS A 210 -3.97 -18.37 -7.22
N TYR A 211 -4.65 -18.90 -6.22
CA TYR A 211 -5.48 -20.09 -6.38
C TYR A 211 -6.71 -19.81 -7.26
N HIS A 212 -7.20 -18.55 -7.23
CA HIS A 212 -8.29 -18.08 -8.11
C HIS A 212 -7.81 -17.68 -9.51
N CYS A 213 -6.51 -17.44 -9.73
CA CYS A 213 -6.03 -16.84 -10.98
C CYS A 213 -6.41 -17.64 -12.23
N GLY A 214 -6.29 -18.98 -12.19
CA GLY A 214 -6.64 -19.82 -13.34
C GLY A 214 -8.12 -19.72 -13.76
N PRO A 215 -9.07 -19.97 -12.85
CA PRO A 215 -10.48 -19.89 -13.20
C PRO A 215 -11.00 -18.46 -13.41
N ALA A 216 -10.37 -17.45 -12.80
CA ALA A 216 -10.87 -16.07 -12.82
C ALA A 216 -10.20 -15.17 -13.86
N HIS A 217 -8.92 -15.39 -14.16
CA HIS A 217 -8.09 -14.54 -15.00
C HIS A 217 -7.42 -15.31 -16.14
N PRO A 218 -8.18 -15.79 -17.15
CA PRO A 218 -7.61 -16.52 -18.25
C PRO A 218 -6.50 -15.73 -18.96
N GLU A 219 -6.65 -14.41 -19.11
CA GLU A 219 -5.69 -13.54 -19.77
C GLU A 219 -4.36 -13.42 -18.98
N TYR A 220 -4.43 -13.41 -17.65
CA TYR A 220 -3.24 -13.40 -16.78
C TYR A 220 -2.55 -14.76 -16.81
N SER A 221 -3.31 -15.83 -16.74
CA SER A 221 -2.84 -17.21 -16.74
C SER A 221 -2.22 -17.65 -18.08
N GLU A 222 -2.49 -16.95 -19.18
CA GLU A 222 -1.82 -17.20 -20.47
C GLU A 222 -0.33 -16.79 -20.45
N THR A 223 0.07 -15.88 -19.57
CA THR A 223 1.44 -15.34 -19.52
C THR A 223 2.19 -15.72 -18.25
N HIS A 224 1.52 -15.89 -17.11
CA HIS A 224 2.11 -16.12 -15.79
C HIS A 224 2.02 -17.60 -15.39
N ALA A 225 3.15 -18.23 -15.09
CA ALA A 225 3.27 -19.66 -14.83
C ALA A 225 2.94 -20.02 -13.35
N LEU A 226 1.73 -19.72 -12.89
CA LEU A 226 1.35 -19.86 -11.47
C LEU A 226 0.66 -21.19 -11.14
N GLU A 227 0.04 -21.86 -12.11
CA GLU A 227 -0.80 -23.06 -11.88
C GLU A 227 -0.22 -24.36 -12.43
N GLN A 228 1.00 -24.33 -12.94
CA GLN A 228 1.64 -25.53 -13.47
C GLN A 228 2.04 -26.49 -12.33
N PRO A 229 2.22 -27.79 -12.62
CA PRO A 229 2.86 -28.67 -11.65
C PRO A 229 4.16 -28.09 -11.13
N LEU A 230 4.44 -28.23 -9.83
CA LEU A 230 5.57 -27.58 -9.14
C LEU A 230 6.91 -27.75 -9.87
N HIS A 231 7.22 -28.95 -10.37
CA HIS A 231 8.47 -29.20 -11.10
C HIS A 231 8.60 -28.38 -12.39
N MET A 232 7.49 -28.07 -13.08
CA MET A 232 7.51 -27.22 -14.27
C MET A 232 7.77 -25.76 -13.91
N ILE A 233 7.21 -25.30 -12.78
CA ILE A 233 7.49 -23.95 -12.25
C ILE A 233 8.96 -23.84 -11.87
N GLU A 234 9.53 -24.84 -11.19
CA GLU A 234 10.95 -24.90 -10.83
C GLU A 234 11.87 -24.84 -12.05
N GLU A 235 11.52 -25.58 -13.12
CA GLU A 235 12.26 -25.53 -14.39
C GLU A 235 12.17 -24.15 -15.08
N LEU A 236 10.99 -23.51 -15.08
CA LEU A 236 10.81 -22.17 -15.65
C LEU A 236 11.61 -21.14 -14.86
N ASN A 237 11.57 -21.21 -13.53
CA ASN A 237 12.35 -20.34 -12.65
C ASN A 237 13.86 -20.51 -12.86
N ALA A 238 14.36 -21.73 -12.96
CA ALA A 238 15.78 -22.00 -13.22
C ALA A 238 16.23 -21.38 -14.56
N ARG A 239 15.44 -21.54 -15.63
CA ARG A 239 15.74 -20.93 -16.95
C ARG A 239 15.68 -19.41 -16.92
N MET A 240 14.74 -18.84 -16.17
CA MET A 240 14.67 -17.39 -15.94
C MET A 240 15.92 -16.89 -15.22
N GLU A 241 16.34 -17.55 -14.14
CA GLU A 241 17.55 -17.20 -13.40
C GLU A 241 18.80 -17.24 -14.26
N GLU A 242 18.97 -18.27 -15.11
CA GLU A 242 20.05 -18.34 -16.07
C GLU A 242 20.08 -17.12 -17.02
N ARG A 243 18.91 -16.73 -17.55
CA ARG A 243 18.78 -15.55 -18.41
C ARG A 243 19.11 -14.26 -17.66
N THR A 244 18.61 -14.12 -16.44
CA THR A 244 18.86 -12.96 -15.57
C THR A 244 20.36 -12.81 -15.29
N CYS A 245 21.04 -13.91 -14.92
CA CYS A 245 22.49 -13.93 -14.69
C CYS A 245 23.27 -13.58 -15.98
N ALA A 246 22.84 -14.08 -17.14
CA ALA A 246 23.49 -13.79 -18.42
C ALA A 246 23.41 -12.30 -18.78
N LEU A 247 22.39 -11.58 -18.32
CA LEU A 247 22.24 -10.13 -18.47
C LEU A 247 23.08 -9.34 -17.43
N GLY A 248 23.73 -10.01 -16.48
CA GLY A 248 24.48 -9.35 -15.40
C GLY A 248 23.58 -8.61 -14.40
N ILE A 249 22.34 -9.07 -14.24
CA ILE A 249 21.35 -8.49 -13.33
C ILE A 249 21.32 -9.28 -12.03
N GLU A 250 21.43 -8.59 -10.93
CA GLU A 250 21.44 -9.16 -9.58
C GLU A 250 20.10 -8.86 -8.89
N VAL A 251 18.98 -9.34 -9.44
CA VAL A 251 17.70 -9.35 -8.71
C VAL A 251 17.69 -10.62 -7.87
N GLY A 252 17.53 -10.48 -6.56
CA GLY A 252 17.49 -11.64 -5.67
C GLY A 252 16.46 -12.68 -6.14
N SER A 253 16.88 -13.93 -6.27
CA SER A 253 16.07 -15.05 -6.76
C SER A 253 15.25 -15.74 -5.67
N GLY A 254 15.37 -15.32 -4.40
CA GLY A 254 14.75 -15.97 -3.25
C GLY A 254 13.44 -15.37 -2.81
N ASP A 255 12.68 -16.16 -2.07
CA ASP A 255 11.57 -15.70 -1.25
C ASP A 255 12.13 -14.98 -0.01
N HIS A 256 12.07 -13.65 0.01
CA HIS A 256 12.54 -12.83 1.13
C HIS A 256 11.35 -12.33 1.94
N TRP A 257 11.25 -12.79 3.18
CA TRP A 257 10.20 -12.38 4.11
C TRP A 257 10.78 -11.77 5.39
N GLN A 258 10.30 -10.57 5.74
CA GLN A 258 10.50 -9.95 7.04
C GLN A 258 9.17 -9.55 7.64
N SER A 259 8.89 -10.01 8.86
CA SER A 259 7.72 -9.56 9.62
C SER A 259 8.02 -8.25 10.37
N SER A 260 6.96 -7.56 10.80
CA SER A 260 7.03 -6.37 11.66
C SER A 260 7.46 -6.66 13.11
N ALA A 261 7.87 -7.87 13.41
CA ALA A 261 8.41 -8.22 14.72
C ALA A 261 9.64 -7.35 15.06
N GLY A 262 9.77 -6.96 16.33
CA GLY A 262 10.91 -6.15 16.77
C GLY A 262 10.91 -4.70 16.30
N GLY A 263 9.76 -4.17 15.84
CA GLY A 263 9.63 -2.78 15.41
C GLY A 263 10.14 -2.50 14.00
N LYS A 264 10.33 -3.52 13.19
CA LYS A 264 10.72 -3.41 11.78
C LYS A 264 9.49 -3.29 10.88
N GLU A 265 9.66 -2.71 9.68
CA GLU A 265 8.57 -2.72 8.68
C GLU A 265 8.47 -4.11 8.02
N THR A 266 7.24 -4.51 7.69
CA THR A 266 6.97 -5.77 7.00
C THR A 266 7.29 -5.65 5.52
N VAL A 267 8.02 -6.63 5.00
CA VAL A 267 8.28 -6.75 3.57
C VAL A 267 8.34 -8.22 3.15
N HIS A 268 7.79 -8.50 1.98
CA HIS A 268 7.92 -9.78 1.30
C HIS A 268 8.27 -9.53 -0.17
N ALA A 269 9.34 -10.11 -0.64
CA ALA A 269 9.74 -10.04 -2.04
C ALA A 269 10.04 -11.43 -2.58
N PHE A 270 9.56 -11.70 -3.78
CA PHE A 270 9.83 -12.95 -4.48
C PHE A 270 9.83 -12.71 -5.99
N ARG A 271 10.45 -13.65 -6.70
CA ARG A 271 10.55 -13.60 -8.15
C ARG A 271 10.05 -14.90 -8.75
N TYR A 272 9.36 -14.80 -9.87
CA TYR A 272 8.81 -15.95 -10.59
C TYR A 272 8.88 -15.75 -12.10
N ALA A 273 8.87 -16.86 -12.82
CA ALA A 273 8.98 -16.88 -14.27
C ALA A 273 7.61 -16.66 -14.96
N LEU A 274 7.67 -16.00 -16.09
CA LEU A 274 6.64 -16.08 -17.13
C LEU A 274 6.85 -17.38 -17.94
N TYR A 275 5.83 -17.77 -18.74
CA TYR A 275 5.98 -18.90 -19.65
C TYR A 275 7.09 -18.65 -20.68
N ASP A 276 7.68 -19.73 -21.20
CA ASP A 276 8.73 -19.62 -22.22
C ASP A 276 8.22 -18.87 -23.45
N GLY A 277 9.02 -17.90 -23.90
CA GLY A 277 8.67 -17.02 -25.03
C GLY A 277 7.88 -15.79 -24.66
N VAL A 278 7.32 -15.73 -23.45
CA VAL A 278 6.68 -14.52 -22.90
C VAL A 278 7.76 -13.57 -22.40
N LYS A 279 7.69 -12.31 -22.79
CA LYS A 279 8.68 -11.28 -22.45
C LYS A 279 8.24 -10.45 -21.25
N THR A 280 6.95 -10.10 -21.20
CA THR A 280 6.38 -9.23 -20.18
C THR A 280 4.91 -9.58 -19.90
N GLY A 281 4.35 -9.06 -18.82
CA GLY A 281 2.92 -9.15 -18.51
C GLY A 281 2.07 -8.30 -19.42
N SER A 282 1.70 -8.84 -20.58
CA SER A 282 0.89 -8.17 -21.59
C SER A 282 -0.11 -9.15 -22.22
N LYS A 283 -1.04 -8.64 -23.02
CA LYS A 283 -2.08 -9.46 -23.66
C LYS A 283 -1.54 -10.62 -24.49
N ASP A 284 -0.40 -10.45 -25.12
CA ASP A 284 0.22 -11.39 -26.04
C ASP A 284 1.66 -11.78 -25.63
N GLY A 285 2.07 -11.42 -24.41
CA GLY A 285 3.42 -11.66 -23.89
C GLY A 285 4.51 -10.83 -24.57
N GLN A 286 4.16 -9.85 -25.42
CA GLN A 286 5.11 -9.00 -26.13
C GLN A 286 5.39 -7.70 -25.39
N PRO A 287 6.55 -7.04 -25.64
CA PRO A 287 6.93 -5.80 -24.97
C PRO A 287 5.87 -4.70 -25.06
N LEU A 288 5.68 -3.98 -23.96
CA LEU A 288 4.74 -2.87 -23.85
C LEU A 288 5.41 -1.50 -23.94
N SER A 289 6.70 -1.42 -23.55
CA SER A 289 7.46 -0.18 -23.51
C SER A 289 8.94 -0.46 -23.79
N THR A 290 9.76 0.59 -23.75
CA THR A 290 11.22 0.48 -23.76
C THR A 290 11.70 -0.18 -22.48
N LEU A 291 12.79 -0.95 -22.56
CA LEU A 291 13.44 -1.55 -21.40
C LEU A 291 13.86 -0.48 -20.38
N MET A 292 13.77 -0.84 -19.10
CA MET A 292 14.03 0.03 -17.97
C MET A 292 15.31 -0.38 -17.21
N GLY A 293 15.92 0.58 -16.54
CA GLY A 293 17.03 0.35 -15.63
C GLY A 293 18.22 -0.34 -16.29
N ARG A 294 18.63 -1.47 -15.71
CA ARG A 294 19.80 -2.24 -16.16
C ARG A 294 19.49 -3.33 -17.18
N PHE A 295 18.22 -3.54 -17.51
CA PHE A 295 17.81 -4.56 -18.45
C PHE A 295 18.19 -4.18 -19.88
N SER A 296 18.97 -5.02 -20.53
CA SER A 296 19.33 -4.91 -21.96
C SER A 296 18.54 -5.87 -22.87
N ASP A 297 17.81 -6.83 -22.25
CA ASP A 297 16.87 -7.74 -22.89
C ASP A 297 15.87 -8.26 -21.84
N PHE A 298 14.87 -9.00 -22.28
CA PHE A 298 13.87 -9.63 -21.40
C PHE A 298 14.39 -10.97 -20.90
N ASP A 299 14.33 -11.17 -19.61
CA ASP A 299 14.70 -12.43 -18.95
C ASP A 299 13.51 -13.38 -18.70
N GLY A 300 12.29 -12.89 -18.95
CA GLY A 300 11.03 -13.62 -18.73
C GLY A 300 10.71 -13.79 -17.25
N GLY A 301 11.15 -12.86 -16.40
CA GLY A 301 10.89 -12.86 -14.97
C GLY A 301 10.05 -11.68 -14.50
N VAL A 302 9.37 -11.87 -13.38
CA VAL A 302 8.57 -10.87 -12.67
C VAL A 302 9.05 -10.81 -11.23
N THR A 303 9.31 -9.61 -10.71
CA THR A 303 9.57 -9.40 -9.27
C THR A 303 8.34 -8.81 -8.61
N SER A 304 7.83 -9.47 -7.57
CA SER A 304 6.73 -9.00 -6.74
C SER A 304 7.25 -8.59 -5.37
N ILE A 305 6.79 -7.44 -4.86
CA ILE A 305 7.18 -6.92 -3.54
C ILE A 305 5.92 -6.49 -2.80
N HIS A 306 5.71 -7.01 -1.60
CA HIS A 306 4.61 -6.68 -0.72
C HIS A 306 5.13 -5.84 0.45
N LEU A 307 4.54 -4.68 0.68
CA LEU A 307 4.99 -3.69 1.67
C LEU A 307 3.88 -3.34 2.64
N GLY A 308 4.15 -3.43 3.95
CA GLY A 308 3.23 -2.99 5.00
C GLY A 308 1.82 -3.57 4.93
N GLY A 309 1.64 -4.70 4.22
CA GLY A 309 0.37 -5.40 4.07
C GLY A 309 -0.68 -4.71 3.20
N THR A 310 -0.38 -3.55 2.57
CA THR A 310 -1.38 -2.78 1.79
C THR A 310 -0.85 -2.20 0.49
N THR A 311 0.44 -2.31 0.22
CA THR A 311 1.07 -1.83 -1.01
C THR A 311 1.84 -2.96 -1.67
N PHE A 312 1.67 -3.11 -2.97
CA PHE A 312 2.30 -4.16 -3.75
C PHE A 312 2.95 -3.56 -4.99
N LEU A 313 4.16 -4.02 -5.29
CA LEU A 313 4.93 -3.58 -6.44
C LEU A 313 5.16 -4.78 -7.35
N VAL A 314 5.00 -4.58 -8.64
CA VAL A 314 5.29 -5.59 -9.66
C VAL A 314 6.25 -4.99 -10.67
N CYS A 315 7.41 -5.62 -10.83
CA CYS A 315 8.46 -5.14 -11.70
C CYS A 315 8.64 -6.06 -12.90
N TYR A 316 8.44 -5.53 -14.09
CA TYR A 316 8.81 -6.13 -15.37
C TYR A 316 9.99 -5.36 -15.98
N PRO A 317 10.76 -5.96 -16.90
CA PRO A 317 11.89 -5.27 -17.51
C PRO A 317 11.53 -3.98 -18.28
N ASP A 318 10.29 -3.81 -18.73
CA ASP A 318 9.84 -2.68 -19.55
C ASP A 318 8.78 -1.79 -18.90
N HIS A 319 8.23 -2.19 -17.76
CA HIS A 319 7.27 -1.39 -16.99
C HIS A 319 7.20 -1.84 -15.54
N GLY A 320 6.58 -1.01 -14.69
CA GLY A 320 6.32 -1.31 -13.31
C GLY A 320 4.90 -1.02 -12.90
N MET A 321 4.43 -1.70 -11.87
CA MET A 321 3.12 -1.51 -11.29
C MET A 321 3.24 -1.23 -9.79
N ILE A 322 2.47 -0.24 -9.31
CA ILE A 322 2.19 -0.06 -7.89
C ILE A 322 0.70 -0.32 -7.68
N TYR A 323 0.40 -1.24 -6.80
CA TYR A 323 -0.96 -1.59 -6.42
C TYR A 323 -1.17 -1.21 -4.95
N ARG A 324 -2.19 -0.40 -4.65
CA ARG A 324 -2.48 0.07 -3.29
C ARG A 324 -3.91 -0.25 -2.89
N PHE A 325 -4.08 -0.73 -1.66
CA PHE A 325 -5.38 -0.98 -1.04
C PHE A 325 -5.62 0.09 0.01
N ILE A 326 -6.57 0.98 -0.25
CA ILE A 326 -6.82 2.16 0.56
C ILE A 326 -8.16 1.99 1.29
N PRO A 327 -8.18 1.91 2.63
CA PRO A 327 -9.43 1.78 3.39
C PRO A 327 -10.25 3.06 3.27
N LYS A 328 -11.57 2.91 3.15
CA LYS A 328 -12.52 4.03 3.17
C LYS A 328 -13.48 3.96 4.35
N THR A 329 -14.11 2.82 4.55
CA THR A 329 -15.00 2.50 5.68
C THR A 329 -14.80 1.05 6.08
N ALA A 330 -15.47 0.58 7.12
CA ALA A 330 -15.46 -0.85 7.47
C ALA A 330 -15.94 -1.75 6.32
N GLY A 331 -16.78 -1.26 5.43
CA GLY A 331 -17.37 -2.02 4.33
C GLY A 331 -16.92 -1.63 2.93
N THR A 332 -16.02 -0.66 2.77
CA THR A 332 -15.55 -0.20 1.45
C THR A 332 -14.07 0.13 1.45
N CYS A 333 -13.42 -0.12 0.33
CA CYS A 333 -12.05 0.27 0.07
C CYS A 333 -11.87 0.79 -1.36
N GLU A 334 -10.67 1.20 -1.70
CA GLU A 334 -10.26 1.58 -3.04
C GLU A 334 -9.02 0.79 -3.42
N MET A 335 -9.04 0.16 -4.58
CA MET A 335 -7.86 -0.39 -5.23
C MET A 335 -7.33 0.67 -6.19
N GLU A 336 -6.07 1.05 -6.05
CA GLU A 336 -5.43 2.01 -6.92
C GLU A 336 -4.22 1.39 -7.60
N LEU A 337 -4.20 1.50 -8.92
CA LEU A 337 -3.14 1.01 -9.79
C LEU A 337 -2.38 2.18 -10.40
N ILE A 338 -1.05 2.08 -10.40
CA ILE A 338 -0.16 3.09 -10.98
C ILE A 338 0.84 2.37 -11.88
N TRP A 339 0.88 2.74 -13.15
CA TRP A 339 1.83 2.20 -14.14
C TRP A 339 3.04 3.11 -14.25
N LEU A 340 4.22 2.51 -14.19
CA LEU A 340 5.51 3.15 -14.39
C LEU A 340 6.13 2.68 -15.70
N VAL A 341 6.74 3.60 -16.43
CA VAL A 341 7.58 3.36 -17.61
C VAL A 341 8.89 4.12 -17.47
N ASP A 342 9.86 3.84 -18.34
CA ASP A 342 11.09 4.62 -18.41
C ASP A 342 10.77 6.13 -18.50
N GLY A 343 11.49 6.94 -17.74
CA GLY A 343 11.21 8.38 -17.69
C GLY A 343 11.35 9.12 -19.02
N LYS A 344 12.08 8.55 -19.98
CA LYS A 344 12.28 9.08 -21.33
C LYS A 344 11.27 8.53 -22.34
N ALA A 345 10.53 7.46 -22.02
CA ALA A 345 9.57 6.86 -22.92
C ALA A 345 8.40 7.82 -23.20
N GLU A 346 7.96 7.96 -24.43
CA GLU A 346 6.88 8.86 -24.86
C GLU A 346 5.68 8.04 -25.34
N ALA A 347 4.48 8.40 -24.84
CA ALA A 347 3.24 7.78 -25.26
C ALA A 347 3.02 7.95 -26.77
N GLY A 348 2.57 6.89 -27.43
CA GLY A 348 2.34 6.86 -28.90
C GLY A 348 3.61 6.63 -29.73
N ARG A 349 4.80 6.72 -29.13
CA ARG A 349 6.08 6.39 -29.78
C ARG A 349 6.72 5.14 -29.16
N ASP A 350 6.92 5.16 -27.85
CA ASP A 350 7.67 4.12 -27.12
C ASP A 350 6.74 3.14 -26.39
N TYR A 351 5.50 3.55 -26.12
CA TYR A 351 4.44 2.70 -25.60
C TYR A 351 3.06 3.17 -26.05
N ASP A 352 2.15 2.21 -26.18
CA ASP A 352 0.72 2.44 -26.39
C ASP A 352 0.02 2.33 -25.02
N LEU A 353 -0.67 3.39 -24.60
CA LEU A 353 -1.28 3.44 -23.29
C LEU A 353 -2.36 2.36 -23.11
N GLU A 354 -3.20 2.11 -24.13
CA GLU A 354 -4.28 1.12 -24.02
C GLU A 354 -3.72 -0.30 -23.85
N LYS A 355 -2.62 -0.60 -24.57
CA LYS A 355 -1.93 -1.89 -24.41
C LYS A 355 -1.23 -2.02 -23.06
N LEU A 356 -0.59 -0.94 -22.59
CA LEU A 356 0.13 -0.90 -21.33
C LEU A 356 -0.78 -1.23 -20.16
N ILE A 357 -1.97 -0.64 -20.13
CA ILE A 357 -2.89 -0.79 -18.99
C ILE A 357 -3.80 -2.03 -19.11
N TRP A 358 -3.90 -2.64 -20.28
CA TRP A 358 -4.96 -3.62 -20.59
C TRP A 358 -5.00 -4.80 -19.63
N LEU A 359 -3.89 -5.51 -19.43
CA LEU A 359 -3.85 -6.74 -18.63
C LEU A 359 -4.32 -6.48 -17.19
N TRP A 360 -3.72 -5.49 -16.54
CA TRP A 360 -4.03 -5.17 -15.16
C TRP A 360 -5.42 -4.53 -14.97
N THR A 361 -5.94 -3.85 -16.01
CA THR A 361 -7.32 -3.36 -15.99
C THR A 361 -8.31 -4.51 -16.02
N VAL A 362 -8.15 -5.47 -16.94
CA VAL A 362 -9.03 -6.63 -17.05
C VAL A 362 -8.99 -7.46 -15.76
N THR A 363 -7.79 -7.82 -15.30
CA THR A 363 -7.59 -8.59 -14.07
C THR A 363 -8.23 -7.90 -12.85
N THR A 364 -8.03 -6.58 -12.71
CA THR A 364 -8.60 -5.83 -11.58
C THR A 364 -10.12 -5.73 -11.61
N ASP A 365 -10.73 -5.60 -12.79
CA ASP A 365 -12.21 -5.61 -12.93
C ASP A 365 -12.81 -6.96 -12.54
N GLU A 366 -12.13 -8.07 -12.87
CA GLU A 366 -12.50 -9.42 -12.47
C GLU A 366 -12.32 -9.62 -10.98
N ASP A 367 -11.17 -9.23 -10.40
CA ASP A 367 -10.91 -9.24 -8.95
C ASP A 367 -11.96 -8.45 -8.19
N LYS A 368 -12.24 -7.22 -8.61
CA LYS A 368 -13.28 -6.38 -8.00
C LYS A 368 -14.61 -7.13 -7.93
N THR A 369 -14.99 -7.80 -9.01
CA THR A 369 -16.24 -8.59 -9.07
C THR A 369 -16.24 -9.70 -8.04
N ILE A 370 -15.15 -10.48 -7.93
CA ILE A 370 -14.99 -11.59 -6.99
C ILE A 370 -14.99 -11.08 -5.54
N ILE A 371 -14.21 -10.04 -5.27
CA ILE A 371 -14.10 -9.42 -3.95
C ILE A 371 -15.47 -8.94 -3.45
N GLU A 372 -16.25 -8.27 -4.31
CA GLU A 372 -17.60 -7.80 -3.96
C GLU A 372 -18.59 -8.97 -3.78
N HIS A 373 -18.45 -10.07 -4.54
CA HIS A 373 -19.22 -11.29 -4.31
C HIS A 373 -18.89 -11.91 -2.96
N THR A 374 -17.60 -12.01 -2.64
CA THR A 374 -17.11 -12.51 -1.34
C THR A 374 -17.60 -11.62 -0.20
N SER A 375 -17.51 -10.29 -0.35
CA SER A 375 -18.03 -9.32 0.62
C SER A 375 -19.51 -9.53 0.92
N ARG A 376 -20.33 -9.82 -0.10
CA ARG A 376 -21.76 -10.15 0.11
C ARG A 376 -21.94 -11.49 0.81
N GLY A 377 -21.14 -12.49 0.46
CA GLY A 377 -21.20 -13.84 1.05
C GLY A 377 -20.84 -13.85 2.53
N VAL A 378 -19.76 -13.19 2.92
CA VAL A 378 -19.29 -13.14 4.33
C VAL A 378 -20.23 -12.34 5.24
N ARG A 379 -21.13 -11.53 4.68
CA ARG A 379 -22.22 -10.89 5.47
C ARG A 379 -23.27 -11.85 5.96
N SER A 380 -23.37 -13.06 5.37
CA SER A 380 -24.33 -14.06 5.80
C SER A 380 -24.16 -14.43 7.26
N HIS A 381 -25.27 -14.56 7.99
CA HIS A 381 -25.27 -15.09 9.35
C HIS A 381 -24.69 -16.54 9.41
N TYR A 382 -24.78 -17.27 8.33
CA TYR A 382 -24.32 -18.66 8.22
C TYR A 382 -22.89 -18.80 7.69
N PHE A 383 -22.20 -17.69 7.46
CA PHE A 383 -20.81 -17.74 7.01
C PHE A 383 -19.91 -18.36 8.09
N VAL A 384 -19.15 -19.35 7.69
CA VAL A 384 -18.09 -19.98 8.49
C VAL A 384 -16.81 -19.97 7.66
N PRO A 385 -15.69 -19.49 8.20
CA PRO A 385 -14.42 -19.50 7.48
C PRO A 385 -13.99 -20.89 7.02
N GLY A 386 -13.58 -20.99 5.76
CA GLY A 386 -13.02 -22.20 5.17
C GLY A 386 -11.53 -22.40 5.50
N PRO A 387 -10.98 -23.60 5.22
CA PRO A 387 -9.55 -23.84 5.27
C PRO A 387 -8.84 -23.15 4.11
N ILE A 388 -7.63 -22.64 4.36
CA ILE A 388 -6.71 -22.09 3.37
C ILE A 388 -6.01 -23.25 2.65
N ALA A 389 -5.99 -23.22 1.31
CA ALA A 389 -5.38 -24.26 0.50
C ALA A 389 -3.83 -24.18 0.54
N PRO A 390 -3.11 -25.28 0.25
CA PRO A 390 -1.65 -25.25 0.21
C PRO A 390 -1.05 -24.24 -0.79
N MET A 391 -1.78 -23.86 -1.84
CA MET A 391 -1.36 -22.82 -2.79
C MET A 391 -1.49 -21.40 -2.24
N GLU A 392 -2.28 -21.19 -1.21
CA GLU A 392 -2.60 -19.88 -0.61
C GLU A 392 -1.68 -19.55 0.57
N GLN A 393 -0.41 -19.95 0.54
CA GLN A 393 0.54 -19.72 1.65
C GLN A 393 0.78 -18.24 1.94
N ASN A 394 0.70 -17.39 0.93
CA ASN A 394 0.86 -15.95 1.13
C ASN A 394 -0.37 -15.33 1.82
N GLU A 395 -1.58 -15.84 1.55
CA GLU A 395 -2.78 -15.47 2.30
C GLU A 395 -2.65 -15.90 3.77
N LEU A 396 -2.18 -17.11 4.03
CA LEU A 396 -1.93 -17.55 5.41
C LEU A 396 -0.89 -16.70 6.12
N ARG A 397 0.20 -16.29 5.44
CA ARG A 397 1.19 -15.34 5.97
C ARG A 397 0.54 -13.99 6.29
N TYR A 398 -0.30 -13.49 5.37
CA TYR A 398 -1.02 -12.23 5.54
C TYR A 398 -1.99 -12.27 6.73
N ILE A 399 -2.82 -13.31 6.85
CA ILE A 399 -3.75 -13.49 7.96
C ILE A 399 -3.00 -13.52 9.30
N ASN A 400 -1.91 -14.29 9.40
CA ASN A 400 -1.11 -14.36 10.62
C ASN A 400 -0.47 -13.00 10.95
N TRP A 401 0.10 -12.31 9.96
CA TRP A 401 0.62 -10.96 10.12
C TRP A 401 -0.46 -9.99 10.62
N TYR A 402 -1.64 -10.01 10.00
CA TYR A 402 -2.75 -9.15 10.40
C TYR A 402 -3.21 -9.41 11.84
N LEU A 403 -3.37 -10.67 12.23
CA LEU A 403 -3.74 -11.04 13.60
C LEU A 403 -2.68 -10.62 14.62
N ASP A 404 -1.41 -10.71 14.27
CA ASP A 404 -0.31 -10.19 15.09
C ASP A 404 -0.39 -8.66 15.22
N GLU A 405 -0.61 -7.93 14.13
CA GLU A 405 -0.70 -6.46 14.17
C GLU A 405 -1.89 -5.97 14.99
N ILE A 406 -3.08 -6.53 14.77
CA ILE A 406 -4.29 -6.09 15.48
C ILE A 406 -4.26 -6.40 16.97
N SER A 407 -3.45 -7.37 17.39
CA SER A 407 -3.24 -7.75 18.79
C SER A 407 -2.22 -6.90 19.52
N ARG A 408 -1.44 -6.06 18.82
CA ARG A 408 -0.42 -5.22 19.48
C ARG A 408 -1.04 -4.18 20.39
N PRO A 409 -0.35 -3.77 21.47
CA PRO A 409 -0.80 -2.69 22.32
C PRO A 409 -0.97 -1.38 21.56
N THR A 410 -1.93 -0.52 21.94
CA THR A 410 -2.07 0.84 21.39
C THR A 410 -0.76 1.60 21.56
N LEU A 411 -0.27 2.23 20.51
CA LEU A 411 0.76 3.25 20.63
C LEU A 411 0.09 4.42 21.36
N VAL A 412 0.32 4.52 22.68
CA VAL A 412 -0.23 5.61 23.52
C VAL A 412 0.34 6.93 22.96
N SER A 413 -0.51 7.77 22.35
CA SER A 413 -0.10 9.12 22.02
C SER A 413 0.10 9.89 23.31
N SER A 414 1.27 10.46 23.51
CA SER A 414 1.59 11.35 24.64
C SER A 414 0.69 12.59 24.72
N ALA A 415 -0.14 12.86 23.70
CA ALA A 415 -1.08 13.97 23.66
C ALA A 415 -2.30 13.81 24.61
N ALA A 416 -2.66 12.59 25.00
CA ALA A 416 -3.78 12.37 25.93
C ALA A 416 -3.41 12.64 27.42
N ALA A 417 -2.13 12.72 27.75
CA ALA A 417 -1.67 12.96 29.13
C ALA A 417 -1.64 14.44 29.54
N GLN A 418 -1.90 15.40 28.64
CA GLN A 418 -1.87 16.86 28.94
C GLN A 418 -3.26 17.50 29.02
N GLY A 419 -4.34 16.72 29.04
CA GLY A 419 -5.71 17.20 29.28
C GLY A 419 -6.05 17.30 30.76
N GLY A 420 -5.15 17.80 31.60
CA GLY A 420 -5.37 18.07 33.00
C GLY A 420 -5.93 19.46 33.26
N SER A 421 -7.18 19.50 33.79
CA SER A 421 -7.75 20.59 34.59
C SER A 421 -7.89 21.98 33.91
N VAL A 422 -8.98 22.18 33.20
CA VAL A 422 -9.52 23.53 33.08
C VAL A 422 -10.47 23.75 34.25
N ALA A 423 -9.97 24.49 35.23
CA ALA A 423 -10.81 25.04 36.31
C ALA A 423 -11.84 25.96 35.67
N ALA A 424 -13.11 25.70 35.97
CA ALA A 424 -14.20 26.61 35.67
C ALA A 424 -14.00 27.93 36.43
N ALA A 425 -13.73 29.00 35.70
CA ALA A 425 -13.90 30.37 36.17
C ALA A 425 -15.17 30.91 35.50
N ALA A 426 -16.21 31.07 36.33
CA ALA A 426 -17.41 31.82 35.99
C ALA A 426 -17.04 33.31 35.97
N VAL A 427 -17.51 34.05 34.97
CA VAL A 427 -18.23 35.27 34.81
C VAL A 427 -18.14 35.75 33.37
#